data_2d97b536356f720cfdbebaff55adae2d
#
_entry.id   2d97b536356f720cfdbebaff55adae2d
#
_cell.length_a   1.000
_cell.length_b   1.000
_cell.length_c   1.000
_cell.angle_alpha   90.00
_cell.angle_beta   90.00
_cell.angle_gamma   90.00
#
_symmetry.space_group_name_H-M   'P 1'
#
loop_
_entity.id
_entity.type
_entity.pdbx_description
1 polymer ?
#
loop_
_entity_poly.entity_id
_entity_poly.type
_entity_poly.pdbx_seq_one_letter_code
_entity_poly.pdbx_strand_id
1 'polypeptide(L)'
;MVISERALKAVLVAVAAYHVATGLLALVAPDTFFDDIGHYGLENSHYVGDVGAFMLAFGVAVGIAVVRPAWRAPILWLGALWYGFHAINHAFDTGEAKSEGRGWGDTLAIALGAAISAWLARVSERLSRG
;
A
#
# COMPACT_ATOMS: atom_id res chain seq x y z
N MET A 1 7.72 20.71 -7.41
CA MET A 1 6.28 20.91 -7.09
C MET A 1 6.13 20.80 -5.58
N VAL A 2 5.63 21.83 -4.92
CA VAL A 2 5.42 21.84 -3.47
C VAL A 2 3.95 21.46 -3.23
N ILE A 3 3.71 20.32 -2.58
CA ILE A 3 2.38 19.94 -2.16
C ILE A 3 2.01 20.72 -0.89
N SER A 4 0.77 21.20 -0.78
CA SER A 4 0.29 21.85 0.43
C SER A 4 0.08 20.85 1.56
N GLU A 5 0.19 21.31 2.81
CA GLU A 5 -0.10 20.50 4.01
C GLU A 5 -1.52 19.89 3.96
N ARG A 6 -2.50 20.64 3.44
CA ARG A 6 -3.88 20.17 3.27
C ARG A 6 -3.98 19.02 2.25
N ALA A 7 -3.28 19.15 1.13
CA ALA A 7 -3.26 18.13 0.10
C ALA A 7 -2.53 16.86 0.57
N LEU A 8 -1.40 17.02 1.30
CA LEU A 8 -0.71 15.88 1.91
C LEU A 8 -1.63 15.12 2.87
N LYS A 9 -2.34 15.80 3.77
CA LYS A 9 -3.30 15.16 4.68
C LYS A 9 -4.41 14.43 3.93
N ALA A 10 -4.95 15.01 2.87
CA ALA A 10 -5.99 14.37 2.07
C ALA A 10 -5.50 13.07 1.43
N VAL A 11 -4.27 13.06 0.89
CA VAL A 11 -3.64 11.85 0.36
C VAL A 11 -3.44 10.80 1.45
N LEU A 12 -2.91 11.19 2.61
CA LEU A 12 -2.72 10.25 3.73
C LEU A 12 -4.05 9.64 4.20
N VAL A 13 -5.14 10.43 4.26
CA VAL A 13 -6.47 9.91 4.59
C VAL A 13 -6.94 8.88 3.55
N ALA A 14 -6.77 9.18 2.27
CA ALA A 14 -7.17 8.24 1.20
C ALA A 14 -6.35 6.93 1.26
N VAL A 15 -5.04 7.02 1.48
CA VAL A 15 -4.16 5.86 1.64
C VAL A 15 -4.55 5.05 2.88
N ALA A 16 -4.80 5.71 4.01
CA ALA A 16 -5.23 5.04 5.23
C ALA A 16 -6.56 4.29 5.03
N ALA A 17 -7.56 4.97 4.45
CA ALA A 17 -8.88 4.39 4.20
C ALA A 17 -8.80 3.17 3.26
N TYR A 18 -8.02 3.26 2.18
CA TYR A 18 -7.80 2.15 1.26
C TYR A 18 -7.22 0.92 1.98
N HIS A 19 -6.13 1.09 2.75
CA HIS A 19 -5.47 -0.03 3.41
C HIS A 19 -6.29 -0.60 4.58
N VAL A 20 -7.01 0.24 5.31
CA VAL A 20 -7.95 -0.25 6.34
C VAL A 20 -9.06 -1.06 5.71
N ALA A 21 -9.69 -0.57 4.63
CA ALA A 21 -10.78 -1.27 3.98
C ALA A 21 -10.33 -2.61 3.36
N THR A 22 -9.23 -2.60 2.61
CA THR A 22 -8.71 -3.82 1.97
C THR A 22 -8.12 -4.80 3.00
N GLY A 23 -7.46 -4.30 4.05
CA GLY A 23 -6.98 -5.14 5.15
C GLY A 23 -8.12 -5.81 5.92
N LEU A 24 -9.20 -5.08 6.21
CA LEU A 24 -10.39 -5.67 6.82
C LEU A 24 -11.06 -6.68 5.89
N LEU A 25 -11.18 -6.39 4.59
CA LEU A 25 -11.72 -7.34 3.63
C LEU A 25 -10.94 -8.65 3.61
N ALA A 26 -9.61 -8.58 3.55
CA ALA A 26 -8.73 -9.75 3.57
C ALA A 26 -8.86 -10.57 4.86
N LEU A 27 -9.13 -9.92 6.01
CA LEU A 27 -9.30 -10.61 7.30
C LEU A 27 -10.68 -11.24 7.47
N VAL A 28 -11.76 -10.59 7.00
CA VAL A 28 -13.13 -11.05 7.27
C VAL A 28 -13.76 -11.83 6.13
N ALA A 29 -13.24 -11.66 4.91
CA ALA A 29 -13.71 -12.33 3.69
C ALA A 29 -12.52 -12.63 2.76
N PRO A 30 -11.59 -13.53 3.17
CA PRO A 30 -10.37 -13.81 2.42
C PRO A 30 -10.64 -14.31 1.01
N ASP A 31 -11.64 -15.15 0.81
CA ASP A 31 -12.04 -15.66 -0.51
C ASP A 31 -12.41 -14.50 -1.45
N THR A 32 -13.23 -13.54 -0.97
CA THR A 32 -13.61 -12.36 -1.76
C THR A 32 -12.40 -11.49 -2.07
N PHE A 33 -11.49 -11.30 -1.09
CA PHE A 33 -10.26 -10.55 -1.33
C PHE A 33 -9.40 -11.25 -2.39
N PHE A 34 -9.26 -12.57 -2.30
CA PHE A 34 -8.49 -13.34 -3.26
C PHE A 34 -9.10 -13.26 -4.66
N ASP A 35 -10.40 -13.47 -4.80
CA ASP A 35 -11.09 -13.48 -6.09
C ASP A 35 -11.07 -12.13 -6.80
N ASP A 36 -11.20 -11.03 -6.06
CA ASP A 36 -11.37 -9.69 -6.63
C ASP A 36 -10.06 -8.89 -6.72
N ILE A 37 -9.11 -9.13 -5.79
CA ILE A 37 -7.91 -8.30 -5.62
C ILE A 37 -6.63 -9.12 -5.76
N GLY A 38 -6.47 -10.18 -4.96
CA GLY A 38 -5.21 -10.86 -4.73
C GLY A 38 -5.05 -12.20 -5.46
N HIS A 39 -5.67 -12.40 -6.61
CA HIS A 39 -5.78 -13.67 -7.34
C HIS A 39 -4.49 -14.12 -8.05
N TYR A 40 -3.49 -14.46 -7.27
CA TYR A 40 -2.22 -15.03 -7.71
C TYR A 40 -2.05 -16.45 -7.15
N GLY A 41 -1.80 -17.41 -8.02
CA GLY A 41 -1.59 -18.81 -7.64
C GLY A 41 -2.81 -19.48 -7.01
N LEU A 42 -2.57 -20.30 -6.00
CA LEU A 42 -3.61 -21.00 -5.23
C LEU A 42 -3.99 -20.19 -3.99
N GLU A 43 -5.29 -20.11 -3.74
CA GLU A 43 -5.81 -19.46 -2.53
C GLU A 43 -5.29 -20.15 -1.26
N ASN A 44 -4.90 -19.32 -0.29
CA ASN A 44 -4.60 -19.75 1.07
C ASN A 44 -5.08 -18.66 2.04
N SER A 45 -6.24 -18.89 2.65
CA SER A 45 -6.93 -17.94 3.52
C SER A 45 -6.06 -17.49 4.71
N HIS A 46 -5.14 -18.34 5.21
CA HIS A 46 -4.20 -17.94 6.26
C HIS A 46 -3.22 -16.87 5.77
N TYR A 47 -2.58 -17.09 4.62
CA TYR A 47 -1.67 -16.09 4.06
C TYR A 47 -2.39 -14.82 3.61
N VAL A 48 -3.60 -14.94 3.08
CA VAL A 48 -4.45 -13.76 2.79
C VAL A 48 -4.72 -12.97 4.07
N GLY A 49 -5.02 -13.65 5.19
CA GLY A 49 -5.22 -13.04 6.49
C GLY A 49 -3.95 -12.33 7.02
N ASP A 50 -2.76 -12.93 6.86
CA ASP A 50 -1.49 -12.30 7.27
C ASP A 50 -1.21 -11.01 6.48
N VAL A 51 -1.44 -11.04 5.16
CA VAL A 51 -1.37 -9.83 4.31
C VAL A 51 -2.39 -8.80 4.76
N GLY A 52 -3.62 -9.23 5.05
CA GLY A 52 -4.70 -8.37 5.56
C GLY A 52 -4.34 -7.69 6.89
N ALA A 53 -3.76 -8.44 7.82
CA ALA A 53 -3.30 -7.89 9.11
C ALA A 53 -2.21 -6.83 8.91
N PHE A 54 -1.26 -7.06 8.01
CA PHE A 54 -0.24 -6.07 7.68
C PHE A 54 -0.85 -4.83 7.03
N MET A 55 -1.75 -4.99 6.04
CA MET A 55 -2.43 -3.88 5.37
C MET A 55 -3.22 -3.03 6.37
N LEU A 56 -3.96 -3.67 7.29
CA LEU A 56 -4.72 -2.98 8.33
C LEU A 56 -3.81 -2.19 9.26
N ALA A 57 -2.73 -2.81 9.75
CA ALA A 57 -1.76 -2.15 10.63
C ALA A 57 -1.09 -0.94 9.93
N PHE A 58 -0.70 -1.10 8.65
CA PHE A 58 -0.14 -0.03 7.84
C PHE A 58 -1.15 1.11 7.65
N GLY A 59 -2.40 0.79 7.30
CA GLY A 59 -3.47 1.79 7.15
C GLY A 59 -3.72 2.59 8.42
N VAL A 60 -3.77 1.92 9.59
CA VAL A 60 -3.90 2.58 10.90
C VAL A 60 -2.68 3.49 11.17
N ALA A 61 -1.46 3.03 10.90
CA ALA A 61 -0.25 3.84 11.08
C ALA A 61 -0.22 5.08 10.18
N VAL A 62 -0.67 4.96 8.92
CA VAL A 62 -0.86 6.11 8.02
C VAL A 62 -1.94 7.06 8.57
N GLY A 63 -3.04 6.53 9.12
CA GLY A 63 -4.07 7.33 9.80
C GLY A 63 -3.51 8.14 10.98
N ILE A 64 -2.65 7.54 11.79
CA ILE A 64 -1.92 8.25 12.87
C ILE A 64 -1.04 9.36 12.28
N ALA A 65 -0.38 9.12 11.16
CA ALA A 65 0.48 10.11 10.49
C ALA A 65 -0.29 11.35 9.99
N VAL A 66 -1.60 11.27 9.76
CA VAL A 66 -2.44 12.44 9.43
C VAL A 66 -2.36 13.49 10.53
N VAL A 67 -2.45 13.05 11.80
CA VAL A 67 -2.50 13.92 12.98
C VAL A 67 -1.15 14.06 13.70
N ARG A 68 -0.19 13.17 13.42
CA ARG A 68 1.16 13.17 14.01
C ARG A 68 2.22 13.33 12.92
N PRO A 69 2.68 14.55 12.58
CA PRO A 69 3.65 14.79 11.50
C PRO A 69 4.94 13.98 11.60
N ALA A 70 5.42 13.70 12.81
CA ALA A 70 6.63 12.91 13.03
C ALA A 70 6.54 11.46 12.51
N TRP A 71 5.33 10.92 12.31
CA TRP A 71 5.11 9.58 11.78
C TRP A 71 5.11 9.52 10.25
N ARG A 72 4.93 10.66 9.56
CA ARG A 72 4.74 10.72 8.11
C ARG A 72 5.90 10.13 7.33
N ALA A 73 7.11 10.67 7.52
CA ALA A 73 8.26 10.19 6.77
C ALA A 73 8.59 8.72 7.09
N PRO A 74 8.68 8.26 8.35
CA PRO A 74 8.95 6.86 8.65
C PRO A 74 7.96 5.88 8.03
N ILE A 75 6.64 6.15 8.15
CA ILE A 75 5.63 5.23 7.63
C ILE A 75 5.56 5.25 6.09
N LEU A 76 5.79 6.39 5.46
CA LEU A 76 5.84 6.50 4.01
C LEU A 76 7.09 5.82 3.42
N TRP A 77 8.23 5.86 4.10
CA TRP A 77 9.40 5.08 3.73
C TRP A 77 9.16 3.58 3.88
N LEU A 78 8.50 3.14 4.95
CA LEU A 78 8.08 1.75 5.09
C LEU A 78 7.16 1.34 3.93
N GLY A 79 6.19 2.18 3.58
CA GLY A 79 5.32 1.95 2.42
C GLY A 79 6.09 1.84 1.11
N ALA A 80 7.07 2.72 0.88
CA ALA A 80 7.91 2.67 -0.32
C ALA A 80 8.70 1.36 -0.42
N LEU A 81 9.27 0.89 0.68
CA LEU A 81 10.01 -0.38 0.74
C LEU A 81 9.07 -1.56 0.53
N TRP A 82 7.95 -1.60 1.23
CA TRP A 82 6.96 -2.67 1.10
C TRP A 82 6.43 -2.78 -0.33
N TYR A 83 5.93 -1.69 -0.90
CA TYR A 83 5.46 -1.69 -2.28
C TYR A 83 6.58 -2.02 -3.28
N GLY A 84 7.82 -1.55 -3.02
CA GLY A 84 8.96 -1.85 -3.87
C GLY A 84 9.27 -3.35 -3.92
N PHE A 85 9.38 -4.00 -2.77
CA PHE A 85 9.58 -5.46 -2.71
C PHE A 85 8.38 -6.23 -3.22
N HIS A 86 7.16 -5.74 -2.97
CA HIS A 86 5.94 -6.35 -3.48
C HIS A 86 5.86 -6.28 -5.01
N ALA A 87 6.22 -5.16 -5.62
CA ALA A 87 6.31 -5.03 -7.08
C ALA A 87 7.35 -5.98 -7.69
N ILE A 88 8.50 -6.17 -7.01
CA ILE A 88 9.51 -7.14 -7.43
C ILE A 88 8.93 -8.55 -7.41
N ASN A 89 8.23 -8.93 -6.33
CA ASN A 89 7.58 -10.24 -6.25
C ASN A 89 6.57 -10.43 -7.39
N HIS A 90 5.68 -9.45 -7.61
CA HIS A 90 4.71 -9.51 -8.71
C HIS A 90 5.37 -9.61 -10.10
N ALA A 91 6.54 -9.01 -10.31
CA ALA A 91 7.25 -9.11 -11.58
C ALA A 91 7.71 -10.54 -11.90
N PHE A 92 7.98 -11.35 -10.86
CA PHE A 92 8.32 -12.76 -11.03
C PHE A 92 7.08 -13.65 -11.21
N ASP A 93 5.93 -13.22 -10.70
CA ASP A 93 4.70 -14.02 -10.63
C ASP A 93 3.63 -13.56 -11.65
N THR A 94 3.99 -12.78 -12.67
CA THR A 94 3.03 -12.26 -13.68
C THR A 94 2.22 -13.37 -14.39
N GLY A 95 2.82 -14.56 -14.53
CA GLY A 95 2.16 -15.73 -15.12
C GLY A 95 1.11 -16.39 -14.22
N GLU A 96 1.13 -16.12 -12.91
CA GLU A 96 0.19 -16.68 -11.94
C GLU A 96 -1.11 -15.85 -11.83
N ALA A 97 -1.14 -14.66 -12.43
CA ALA A 97 -2.32 -13.82 -12.48
C ALA A 97 -3.39 -14.36 -13.44
N LYS A 98 -4.65 -13.90 -13.33
CA LYS A 98 -5.75 -14.25 -14.25
C LYS A 98 -5.41 -14.07 -15.74
N SER A 99 -4.48 -13.17 -16.05
CA SER A 99 -3.85 -13.00 -17.35
C SER A 99 -2.51 -12.30 -17.19
N GLU A 100 -1.58 -12.53 -18.13
CA GLU A 100 -0.26 -11.90 -18.12
C GLU A 100 -0.35 -10.36 -18.16
N GLY A 101 -1.28 -9.81 -18.95
CA GLY A 101 -1.52 -8.36 -19.01
C GLY A 101 -1.98 -7.78 -17.66
N ARG A 102 -2.77 -8.54 -16.90
CA ARG A 102 -3.15 -8.16 -15.55
C ARG A 102 -1.95 -8.21 -14.60
N GLY A 103 -1.16 -9.26 -14.65
CA GLY A 103 0.04 -9.39 -13.83
C GLY A 103 1.00 -8.21 -14.00
N TRP A 104 1.26 -7.79 -15.23
CA TRP A 104 2.06 -6.59 -15.50
C TRP A 104 1.39 -5.30 -15.06
N GLY A 105 0.06 -5.18 -15.22
CA GLY A 105 -0.71 -4.02 -14.75
C GLY A 105 -0.60 -3.84 -13.25
N ASP A 106 -0.78 -4.91 -12.49
CA ASP A 106 -0.66 -4.92 -11.02
C ASP A 106 0.78 -4.58 -10.58
N THR A 107 1.79 -5.19 -11.22
CA THR A 107 3.21 -4.88 -10.97
C THR A 107 3.50 -3.39 -11.14
N LEU A 108 3.05 -2.79 -12.24
CA LEU A 108 3.28 -1.37 -12.51
C LEU A 108 2.52 -0.47 -11.53
N ALA A 109 1.29 -0.82 -11.17
CA ALA A 109 0.50 -0.07 -10.20
C ALA A 109 1.17 -0.07 -8.81
N ILE A 110 1.67 -1.23 -8.37
CA ILE A 110 2.38 -1.36 -7.08
C ILE A 110 3.71 -0.61 -7.12
N ALA A 111 4.48 -0.70 -8.21
CA ALA A 111 5.72 0.05 -8.39
C ALA A 111 5.50 1.58 -8.36
N LEU A 112 4.40 2.05 -8.97
CA LEU A 112 3.99 3.46 -8.89
C LEU A 112 3.64 3.84 -7.44
N GLY A 113 2.98 2.96 -6.69
CA GLY A 113 2.71 3.13 -5.26
C GLY A 113 4.00 3.32 -4.45
N ALA A 114 5.04 2.53 -4.75
CA ALA A 114 6.37 2.68 -4.13
C ALA A 114 7.00 4.05 -4.43
N ALA A 115 6.96 4.47 -5.70
CA ALA A 115 7.52 5.76 -6.13
C ALA A 115 6.79 6.95 -5.48
N ILE A 116 5.45 6.90 -5.43
CA ILE A 116 4.62 7.93 -4.78
C ILE A 116 4.91 7.99 -3.28
N SER A 117 4.99 6.83 -2.60
CA SER A 117 5.29 6.76 -1.17
C SER A 117 6.67 7.36 -0.85
N ALA A 118 7.70 7.02 -1.63
CA ALA A 118 9.04 7.59 -1.49
C ALA A 118 9.07 9.11 -1.73
N TRP A 119 8.31 9.57 -2.73
CA TRP A 119 8.20 11.01 -2.99
C TRP A 119 7.50 11.76 -1.84
N LEU A 120 6.38 11.21 -1.33
CA LEU A 120 5.65 11.79 -0.20
C LEU A 120 6.50 11.78 1.10
N ALA A 121 7.31 10.74 1.32
CA ALA A 121 8.25 10.68 2.43
C ALA A 121 9.24 11.86 2.39
N ARG A 122 9.87 12.07 1.23
CA ARG A 122 10.80 13.20 1.02
C ARG A 122 10.13 14.57 1.18
N VAL A 123 8.88 14.69 0.71
CA VAL A 123 8.10 15.93 0.93
C VAL A 123 7.85 16.15 2.41
N SER A 124 7.46 15.10 3.14
CA SER A 124 7.21 15.17 4.58
C SER A 124 8.46 15.56 5.38
N GLU A 125 9.63 15.03 5.01
CA GLU A 125 10.92 15.40 5.61
C GLU A 125 11.26 16.89 5.39
N ARG A 126 10.98 17.41 4.20
CA ARG A 126 11.21 18.85 3.91
C ARG A 126 10.28 19.75 4.71
N LEU A 127 9.00 19.39 4.81
CA LEU A 127 8.02 20.15 5.60
C LEU A 127 8.31 20.15 7.11
N SER A 128 9.00 19.13 7.62
CA SER A 128 9.38 19.04 9.03
C SER A 128 10.64 19.83 9.39
N ARG A 129 11.41 20.29 8.39
CA ARG A 129 12.67 21.05 8.59
C ARG A 129 12.51 22.56 8.46
N GLY A 130 11.38 23.02 7.95
CA GLY A 130 11.04 24.44 7.75
C GLY A 130 10.03 24.93 8.74
#